data_a66aec2810d419927f32b4bd83c65aef
#
_entry.id   a66aec2810d419927f32b4bd83c65aef
#
_cell.length_a   1.000
_cell.length_b   1.000
_cell.length_c   1.000
_cell.angle_alpha   90.00
_cell.angle_beta   90.00
_cell.angle_gamma   90.00
#
_symmetry.space_group_name_H-M   'P 1'
#
loop_
_entity.id
_entity.type
_entity.pdbx_description
1 polymer ?
#
loop_
_entity_poly.entity_id
_entity_poly.type
_entity_poly.pdbx_seq_one_letter_code
_entity_poly.pdbx_strand_id
1 'polypeptide(L)'
;GTTSRAVAQKAANRVADEAGLQSLVAQRQALSQEWHQADQNFLKMSAVSDRNNSKNLDLVAQDRQAISERIEKIDSEIANAAPDYFSLVKPSSLPLAEAQALLKQDEAALLVIPTSYATHLILLTANKVLWRRSDWKQSQIDAAVERLLWDVGANISVDIAKTLEWQSQGDGIYPFDFATAKALYDELIAPIASELPNKKILFIAAAGKLASIPFGIFVEKIPKGPSGDPETLRSAKWFSDQIAQIYIPSLQSLKFLRQHRKGSGLKRATPFLGFGDPILDGKSVTRGGKRGGLSSDLSRIKLDRIFNKVDKTGSVVANSAELMKLARLPGTATELTAIWNALGKPKESLFLAGQATETRVRSTTLDADVISFATHGLLAGEINGMSEPGLIMTPPTQPTSSDDGYLSSSEIAELTISSQWVILSACNTAGGDGEDGEGFSGLAKSFFFAGAPSLLVSHWPVRDAVAARITVIASELANQDSALSPAQSLLMAMREIRKDNGHDTENDTWAHPNAWAPFVIVGDR
;
A
#
# COMPACT_ATOMS: atom_id res chain seq x y z
N GLY A 1 -8.36 9.86 3.15
CA GLY A 1 -9.66 10.04 2.59
C GLY A 1 -9.80 10.78 1.26
N THR A 2 -9.21 11.97 1.10
CA THR A 2 -9.43 12.80 -0.12
C THR A 2 -8.79 12.20 -1.37
N THR A 3 -7.63 11.61 -1.26
CA THR A 3 -6.85 11.06 -2.39
C THR A 3 -7.47 9.79 -2.96
N SER A 4 -7.89 8.86 -2.10
CA SER A 4 -8.60 7.65 -2.53
C SER A 4 -9.92 7.97 -3.24
N ARG A 5 -10.60 9.05 -2.81
CA ARG A 5 -11.79 9.56 -3.50
C ARG A 5 -11.46 10.14 -4.87
N ALA A 6 -10.35 10.90 -5.00
CA ALA A 6 -9.95 11.48 -6.28
C ALA A 6 -9.60 10.40 -7.31
N VAL A 7 -8.84 9.38 -6.92
CA VAL A 7 -8.48 8.24 -7.78
C VAL A 7 -9.71 7.42 -8.17
N ALA A 8 -10.54 7.06 -7.20
CA ALA A 8 -11.80 6.36 -7.47
C ALA A 8 -12.70 7.20 -8.39
N GLN A 9 -12.71 8.52 -8.23
CA GLN A 9 -13.49 9.42 -9.04
C GLN A 9 -12.99 9.50 -10.49
N LYS A 10 -11.67 9.51 -10.74
CA LYS A 10 -11.14 9.50 -12.10
C LYS A 10 -11.34 8.16 -12.81
N ALA A 11 -11.11 7.04 -12.12
CA ALA A 11 -11.43 5.72 -12.66
C ALA A 11 -12.93 5.61 -12.97
N ALA A 12 -13.76 6.15 -12.09
CA ALA A 12 -15.18 6.21 -12.24
C ALA A 12 -15.60 7.11 -13.41
N ASN A 13 -14.95 8.25 -13.64
CA ASN A 13 -15.24 9.11 -14.78
C ASN A 13 -14.99 8.38 -16.11
N ARG A 14 -13.95 7.54 -16.21
CA ARG A 14 -13.70 6.72 -17.40
C ARG A 14 -14.86 5.75 -17.67
N VAL A 15 -15.33 5.05 -16.64
CA VAL A 15 -16.51 4.16 -16.76
C VAL A 15 -17.77 4.96 -17.08
N ALA A 16 -17.88 6.17 -16.54
CA ALA A 16 -18.99 7.08 -16.81
C ALA A 16 -18.96 7.63 -18.26
N ASP A 17 -17.77 7.89 -18.79
CA ASP A 17 -17.58 8.31 -20.19
C ASP A 17 -17.98 7.18 -21.15
N GLU A 18 -17.56 5.95 -20.88
CA GLU A 18 -17.98 4.77 -21.65
C GLU A 18 -19.50 4.52 -21.57
N ALA A 19 -20.14 4.85 -20.46
CA ALA A 19 -21.58 4.66 -20.23
C ALA A 19 -22.44 5.90 -20.52
N GLY A 20 -21.85 7.05 -20.90
CA GLY A 20 -22.59 8.30 -21.16
C GLY A 20 -23.12 8.98 -19.89
N LEU A 21 -22.53 8.74 -18.72
CA LEU A 21 -23.02 9.21 -17.42
C LEU A 21 -22.36 10.49 -16.91
N GLN A 22 -21.55 11.17 -17.72
CA GLN A 22 -20.78 12.36 -17.33
C GLN A 22 -21.60 13.43 -16.59
N SER A 23 -22.82 13.72 -17.06
CA SER A 23 -23.66 14.75 -16.43
C SER A 23 -24.16 14.35 -15.04
N LEU A 24 -24.52 13.09 -14.83
CA LEU A 24 -24.96 12.58 -13.52
C LEU A 24 -23.80 12.57 -12.51
N VAL A 25 -22.60 12.19 -12.96
CA VAL A 25 -21.38 12.20 -12.14
C VAL A 25 -21.01 13.62 -11.74
N ALA A 26 -21.04 14.59 -12.65
CA ALA A 26 -20.78 15.99 -12.36
C ALA A 26 -21.81 16.57 -11.36
N GLN A 27 -23.09 16.26 -11.53
CA GLN A 27 -24.14 16.68 -10.58
C GLN A 27 -23.93 16.10 -9.20
N ARG A 28 -23.56 14.81 -9.10
CA ARG A 28 -23.25 14.16 -7.83
C ARG A 28 -22.06 14.81 -7.12
N GLN A 29 -21.02 15.18 -7.87
CA GLN A 29 -19.85 15.87 -7.33
C GLN A 29 -20.20 17.23 -6.75
N ALA A 30 -20.97 18.03 -7.49
CA ALA A 30 -21.45 19.33 -7.02
C ALA A 30 -22.25 19.20 -5.71
N LEU A 31 -23.19 18.26 -5.66
CA LEU A 31 -24.00 17.99 -4.46
C LEU A 31 -23.14 17.51 -3.27
N SER A 32 -22.09 16.72 -3.52
CA SER A 32 -21.18 16.29 -2.46
C SER A 32 -20.41 17.47 -1.87
N GLN A 33 -20.01 18.45 -2.69
CA GLN A 33 -19.37 19.68 -2.20
C GLN A 33 -20.36 20.55 -1.41
N GLU A 34 -21.60 20.70 -1.90
CA GLU A 34 -22.66 21.41 -1.18
C GLU A 34 -22.93 20.76 0.19
N TRP A 35 -23.00 19.44 0.23
CA TRP A 35 -23.19 18.68 1.48
C TRP A 35 -22.07 18.93 2.49
N HIS A 36 -20.81 18.87 2.03
CA HIS A 36 -19.66 19.14 2.91
C HIS A 36 -19.67 20.57 3.46
N GLN A 37 -20.07 21.55 2.66
CA GLN A 37 -20.19 22.93 3.15
C GLN A 37 -21.32 23.07 4.18
N ALA A 38 -22.48 22.45 3.93
CA ALA A 38 -23.59 22.43 4.87
C ALA A 38 -23.22 21.71 6.18
N ASP A 39 -22.47 20.61 6.10
CA ASP A 39 -22.00 19.87 7.27
C ASP A 39 -21.01 20.67 8.10
N GLN A 40 -20.03 21.33 7.50
CA GLN A 40 -19.11 22.24 8.19
C GLN A 40 -19.85 23.40 8.86
N ASN A 41 -20.87 23.95 8.20
CA ASN A 41 -21.68 25.02 8.78
C ASN A 41 -22.49 24.50 9.98
N PHE A 42 -23.08 23.31 9.87
CA PHE A 42 -23.77 22.65 10.98
C PHE A 42 -22.86 22.44 12.18
N LEU A 43 -21.65 21.91 11.98
CA LEU A 43 -20.66 21.70 13.04
C LEU A 43 -20.23 23.01 13.70
N LYS A 44 -19.97 24.07 12.91
CA LYS A 44 -19.63 25.39 13.46
C LYS A 44 -20.76 25.98 14.30
N MET A 45 -22.01 25.86 13.84
CA MET A 45 -23.17 26.38 14.54
C MET A 45 -23.52 25.55 15.78
N SER A 46 -23.34 24.24 15.76
CA SER A 46 -23.57 23.36 16.91
C SER A 46 -22.54 23.56 18.04
N ALA A 47 -21.33 24.04 17.71
CA ALA A 47 -20.29 24.35 18.70
C ALA A 47 -20.56 25.65 19.48
N VAL A 48 -21.50 26.49 19.01
CA VAL A 48 -21.88 27.75 19.68
C VAL A 48 -23.15 27.52 20.49
N SER A 49 -23.00 27.40 21.82
CA SER A 49 -24.10 27.19 22.79
C SER A 49 -24.93 28.45 23.01
N ASP A 50 -25.75 28.83 22.02
CA ASP A 50 -26.69 29.94 22.20
C ASP A 50 -28.13 29.49 21.91
N ARG A 51 -29.07 29.79 22.87
CA ARG A 51 -30.49 29.38 22.76
C ARG A 51 -31.20 29.94 21.53
N ASN A 52 -30.70 31.03 20.94
CA ASN A 52 -31.25 31.60 19.70
C ASN A 52 -30.82 30.86 18.44
N ASN A 53 -29.93 29.87 18.52
CA ASN A 53 -29.35 29.17 17.39
C ASN A 53 -30.11 27.88 16.98
N SER A 54 -31.12 27.46 17.79
CA SER A 54 -31.84 26.19 17.55
C SER A 54 -32.61 26.19 16.21
N LYS A 55 -33.30 27.28 15.88
CA LYS A 55 -34.04 27.37 14.59
C LYS A 55 -33.12 27.37 13.37
N ASN A 56 -31.95 27.99 13.49
CA ASN A 56 -30.96 27.99 12.41
C ASN A 56 -30.28 26.61 12.26
N LEU A 57 -30.07 25.90 13.37
CA LEU A 57 -29.57 24.52 13.35
C LEU A 57 -30.55 23.55 12.68
N ASP A 58 -31.87 23.72 12.96
CA ASP A 58 -32.90 22.91 12.33
C ASP A 58 -32.98 23.15 10.80
N LEU A 59 -32.82 24.40 10.36
CA LEU A 59 -32.78 24.73 8.93
C LEU A 59 -31.57 24.11 8.24
N VAL A 60 -30.38 24.23 8.82
CA VAL A 60 -29.15 23.63 8.25
C VAL A 60 -29.21 22.10 8.27
N ALA A 61 -29.84 21.50 9.29
CA ALA A 61 -30.09 20.06 9.33
C ALA A 61 -31.06 19.62 8.21
N GLN A 62 -32.12 20.39 7.94
CA GLN A 62 -33.04 20.14 6.83
C GLN A 62 -32.37 20.30 5.48
N ASP A 63 -31.55 21.32 5.28
CA ASP A 63 -30.77 21.51 4.04
C ASP A 63 -29.82 20.32 3.79
N ARG A 64 -29.09 19.86 4.83
CA ARG A 64 -28.26 18.65 4.72
C ARG A 64 -29.06 17.43 4.32
N GLN A 65 -30.23 17.23 4.92
CA GLN A 65 -31.12 16.11 4.60
C GLN A 65 -31.59 16.17 3.15
N ALA A 66 -32.02 17.35 2.68
CA ALA A 66 -32.46 17.53 1.30
C ALA A 66 -31.35 17.29 0.27
N ILE A 67 -30.11 17.71 0.58
CA ILE A 67 -28.94 17.43 -0.26
C ILE A 67 -28.66 15.91 -0.26
N SER A 68 -28.72 15.23 0.89
CA SER A 68 -28.55 13.78 0.98
C SER A 68 -29.55 13.01 0.12
N GLU A 69 -30.82 13.39 0.15
CA GLU A 69 -31.88 12.77 -0.66
C GLU A 69 -31.63 12.94 -2.18
N ARG A 70 -31.13 14.12 -2.57
CA ARG A 70 -30.75 14.38 -3.98
C ARG A 70 -29.55 13.52 -4.39
N ILE A 71 -28.54 13.35 -3.52
CA ILE A 71 -27.40 12.47 -3.75
C ILE A 71 -27.88 11.02 -3.89
N GLU A 72 -28.76 10.53 -3.01
CA GLU A 72 -29.28 9.17 -3.06
C GLU A 72 -30.07 8.89 -4.36
N LYS A 73 -30.81 9.87 -4.85
CA LYS A 73 -31.52 9.74 -6.13
C LYS A 73 -30.55 9.60 -7.30
N ILE A 74 -29.55 10.47 -7.39
CA ILE A 74 -28.51 10.38 -8.43
C ILE A 74 -27.70 9.09 -8.30
N ASP A 75 -27.34 8.70 -7.08
CA ASP A 75 -26.66 7.44 -6.80
C ASP A 75 -27.46 6.24 -7.33
N SER A 76 -28.79 6.26 -7.17
CA SER A 76 -29.65 5.20 -7.69
C SER A 76 -29.72 5.18 -9.23
N GLU A 77 -29.75 6.35 -9.86
CA GLU A 77 -29.71 6.47 -11.33
C GLU A 77 -28.36 5.94 -11.88
N ILE A 78 -27.24 6.30 -11.25
CA ILE A 78 -25.92 5.83 -11.63
C ILE A 78 -25.78 4.31 -11.37
N ALA A 79 -26.27 3.81 -10.24
CA ALA A 79 -26.22 2.38 -9.90
C ALA A 79 -26.96 1.50 -10.91
N ASN A 80 -28.08 2.00 -11.43
CA ASN A 80 -28.86 1.29 -12.45
C ASN A 80 -28.17 1.30 -13.82
N ALA A 81 -27.53 2.42 -14.18
CA ALA A 81 -26.91 2.59 -15.49
C ALA A 81 -25.47 2.00 -15.54
N ALA A 82 -24.71 2.05 -14.44
CA ALA A 82 -23.35 1.53 -14.33
C ALA A 82 -23.08 0.97 -12.92
N PRO A 83 -23.50 -0.27 -12.62
CA PRO A 83 -23.32 -0.89 -11.32
C PRO A 83 -21.85 -0.95 -10.85
N ASP A 84 -20.93 -1.16 -11.79
CA ASP A 84 -19.48 -1.25 -11.53
C ASP A 84 -18.92 0.11 -11.08
N TYR A 85 -19.31 1.20 -11.73
CA TYR A 85 -19.01 2.55 -11.30
C TYR A 85 -19.49 2.82 -9.87
N PHE A 86 -20.74 2.45 -9.59
CA PHE A 86 -21.36 2.75 -8.30
C PHE A 86 -20.67 2.01 -7.14
N SER A 87 -20.24 0.78 -7.38
CA SER A 87 -19.50 -0.01 -6.38
C SER A 87 -18.14 0.60 -5.98
N LEU A 88 -17.54 1.38 -6.89
CA LEU A 88 -16.29 2.10 -6.65
C LEU A 88 -16.47 3.38 -5.81
N VAL A 89 -17.59 4.07 -6.03
CA VAL A 89 -17.84 5.40 -5.44
C VAL A 89 -18.55 5.33 -4.08
N LYS A 90 -19.43 4.34 -3.90
CA LYS A 90 -20.17 4.13 -2.66
C LYS A 90 -20.14 2.66 -2.25
N PRO A 91 -19.13 2.24 -1.45
CA PRO A 91 -19.06 0.88 -0.95
C PRO A 91 -20.34 0.57 -0.15
N SER A 92 -21.16 -0.36 -0.62
CA SER A 92 -22.30 -0.87 0.12
C SER A 92 -21.84 -1.90 1.16
N SER A 93 -22.63 -2.11 2.21
CA SER A 93 -22.37 -3.22 3.13
C SER A 93 -22.43 -4.55 2.38
N LEU A 94 -21.40 -5.38 2.55
CA LEU A 94 -21.36 -6.71 1.94
C LEU A 94 -22.12 -7.71 2.82
N PRO A 95 -23.22 -8.34 2.33
CA PRO A 95 -23.92 -9.38 3.06
C PRO A 95 -22.99 -10.53 3.43
N LEU A 96 -23.17 -11.12 4.61
CA LEU A 96 -22.32 -12.19 5.12
C LEU A 96 -22.18 -13.36 4.13
N ALA A 97 -23.29 -13.80 3.55
CA ALA A 97 -23.27 -14.89 2.58
C ALA A 97 -22.42 -14.59 1.33
N GLU A 98 -22.47 -13.35 0.85
CA GLU A 98 -21.60 -12.90 -0.25
C GLU A 98 -20.14 -12.84 0.17
N ALA A 99 -19.85 -12.32 1.38
CA ALA A 99 -18.50 -12.27 1.92
C ALA A 99 -17.88 -13.67 2.04
N GLN A 100 -18.65 -14.65 2.50
CA GLN A 100 -18.22 -16.06 2.58
C GLN A 100 -18.04 -16.69 1.20
N ALA A 101 -18.92 -16.39 0.24
CA ALA A 101 -18.82 -16.88 -1.13
C ALA A 101 -17.57 -16.37 -1.89
N LEU A 102 -16.97 -15.26 -1.44
CA LEU A 102 -15.69 -14.81 -1.96
C LEU A 102 -14.54 -15.76 -1.60
N LEU A 103 -14.61 -16.48 -0.49
CA LEU A 103 -13.48 -17.23 0.05
C LEU A 103 -13.50 -18.69 -0.46
N LYS A 104 -12.32 -19.17 -0.90
CA LYS A 104 -12.10 -20.58 -1.21
C LYS A 104 -11.93 -21.38 0.09
N GLN A 105 -12.00 -22.72 0.00
CA GLN A 105 -11.91 -23.60 1.18
C GLN A 105 -10.56 -23.48 1.92
N ASP A 106 -9.48 -23.19 1.18
CA ASP A 106 -8.13 -22.99 1.70
C ASP A 106 -7.82 -21.53 2.06
N GLU A 107 -8.83 -20.65 2.09
CA GLU A 107 -8.71 -19.24 2.43
C GLU A 107 -9.46 -18.89 3.71
N ALA A 108 -8.98 -17.85 4.39
CA ALA A 108 -9.67 -17.17 5.46
C ALA A 108 -9.48 -15.66 5.34
N ALA A 109 -10.38 -14.87 5.91
CA ALA A 109 -10.24 -13.43 5.99
C ALA A 109 -10.38 -12.97 7.44
N LEU A 110 -9.41 -12.23 7.95
CA LEU A 110 -9.37 -11.64 9.27
C LEU A 110 -9.55 -10.12 9.18
N LEU A 111 -10.61 -9.63 9.80
CA LEU A 111 -10.84 -8.21 9.99
C LEU A 111 -10.47 -7.86 11.42
N VAL A 112 -9.58 -6.86 11.59
CA VAL A 112 -9.12 -6.38 12.89
C VAL A 112 -9.53 -4.92 13.05
N ILE A 113 -10.40 -4.67 14.02
CA ILE A 113 -11.04 -3.36 14.23
C ILE A 113 -10.74 -2.88 15.65
N PRO A 114 -9.63 -2.13 15.86
CA PRO A 114 -9.36 -1.48 17.12
C PRO A 114 -10.36 -0.35 17.36
N THR A 115 -10.84 -0.26 18.59
CA THR A 115 -11.72 0.83 19.04
C THR A 115 -11.19 1.44 20.35
N SER A 116 -11.78 2.53 20.80
CA SER A 116 -11.46 3.15 22.11
C SER A 116 -11.80 2.26 23.31
N TYR A 117 -12.53 1.16 23.12
CA TYR A 117 -13.00 0.29 24.21
C TYR A 117 -12.38 -1.10 24.16
N ALA A 118 -12.12 -1.63 22.97
CA ALA A 118 -11.66 -3.01 22.74
C ALA A 118 -11.20 -3.17 21.29
N THR A 119 -10.54 -4.28 20.97
CA THR A 119 -10.24 -4.67 19.58
C THR A 119 -11.13 -5.85 19.19
N HIS A 120 -11.85 -5.72 18.09
CA HIS A 120 -12.71 -6.76 17.55
C HIS A 120 -12.01 -7.54 16.44
N LEU A 121 -12.07 -8.86 16.52
CA LEU A 121 -11.52 -9.78 15.53
C LEU A 121 -12.68 -10.53 14.88
N ILE A 122 -12.82 -10.44 13.57
CA ILE A 122 -13.82 -11.17 12.80
C ILE A 122 -13.06 -12.02 11.79
N LEU A 123 -13.08 -13.35 12.01
CA LEU A 123 -12.53 -14.31 11.07
C LEU A 123 -13.65 -14.90 10.24
N LEU A 124 -13.55 -14.79 8.92
CA LEU A 124 -14.44 -15.44 7.96
C LEU A 124 -13.71 -16.56 7.24
N THR A 125 -14.42 -17.64 7.04
CA THR A 125 -14.06 -18.70 6.10
C THR A 125 -15.25 -18.94 5.16
N ALA A 126 -15.11 -19.76 4.14
CA ALA A 126 -16.20 -20.07 3.20
C ALA A 126 -17.51 -20.55 3.88
N ASN A 127 -17.42 -21.09 5.10
CA ASN A 127 -18.56 -21.72 5.79
C ASN A 127 -18.68 -21.38 7.28
N LYS A 128 -17.82 -20.51 7.81
CA LYS A 128 -17.82 -20.15 9.24
C LYS A 128 -17.51 -18.69 9.46
N VAL A 129 -18.11 -18.08 10.47
CA VAL A 129 -17.76 -16.78 11.02
C VAL A 129 -17.41 -16.96 12.49
N LEU A 130 -16.29 -16.40 12.87
CA LEU A 130 -15.84 -16.36 14.24
C LEU A 130 -15.63 -14.91 14.65
N TRP A 131 -16.33 -14.48 15.69
CA TRP A 131 -16.08 -13.20 16.32
C TRP A 131 -15.35 -13.41 17.64
N ARG A 132 -14.30 -12.63 17.86
CA ARG A 132 -13.54 -12.56 19.11
C ARG A 132 -13.34 -11.12 19.51
N ARG A 133 -13.11 -10.91 20.79
CA ARG A 133 -12.81 -9.61 21.36
C ARG A 133 -11.52 -9.72 22.17
N SER A 134 -10.59 -8.84 21.91
CA SER A 134 -9.45 -8.54 22.78
C SER A 134 -9.81 -7.32 23.65
N ASP A 135 -9.40 -7.33 24.91
CA ASP A 135 -9.60 -6.17 25.79
C ASP A 135 -8.60 -5.03 25.52
N TRP A 136 -7.64 -5.24 24.64
CA TRP A 136 -6.75 -4.17 24.19
C TRP A 136 -7.51 -3.14 23.39
N LYS A 137 -7.36 -1.88 23.84
CA LYS A 137 -7.91 -0.70 23.17
C LYS A 137 -7.00 -0.26 22.04
N GLN A 138 -7.53 0.56 21.15
CA GLN A 138 -6.75 1.16 20.06
C GLN A 138 -5.43 1.78 20.54
N SER A 139 -5.43 2.54 21.64
CA SER A 139 -4.21 3.16 22.16
C SER A 139 -3.12 2.17 22.58
N GLN A 140 -3.49 0.98 23.08
CA GLN A 140 -2.55 -0.08 23.45
C GLN A 140 -2.00 -0.77 22.20
N ILE A 141 -2.87 -1.02 21.21
CA ILE A 141 -2.48 -1.53 19.89
C ILE A 141 -1.51 -0.56 19.21
N ASP A 142 -1.87 0.73 19.18
CA ASP A 142 -1.07 1.77 18.53
C ASP A 142 0.32 1.88 19.16
N ALA A 143 0.41 1.85 20.50
CA ALA A 143 1.69 1.88 21.21
C ALA A 143 2.56 0.64 20.92
N ALA A 144 1.96 -0.55 20.85
CA ALA A 144 2.66 -1.79 20.53
C ALA A 144 3.16 -1.79 19.07
N VAL A 145 2.34 -1.30 18.13
CA VAL A 145 2.73 -1.15 16.72
C VAL A 145 3.87 -0.16 16.57
N GLU A 146 3.78 1.03 17.21
CA GLU A 146 4.85 2.03 17.19
C GLU A 146 6.17 1.47 17.73
N ARG A 147 6.10 0.68 18.80
CA ARG A 147 7.28 0.02 19.36
C ARG A 147 7.95 -0.89 18.34
N LEU A 148 7.21 -1.77 17.66
CA LEU A 148 7.77 -2.67 16.67
C LEU A 148 8.23 -1.93 15.39
N LEU A 149 7.52 -0.90 14.96
CA LEU A 149 7.95 -0.05 13.84
C LEU A 149 9.28 0.65 14.14
N TRP A 150 9.50 1.03 15.40
CA TRP A 150 10.79 1.53 15.86
C TRP A 150 11.90 0.47 15.71
N ASP A 151 11.66 -0.76 16.15
CA ASP A 151 12.66 -1.83 16.12
C ASP A 151 13.11 -2.18 14.69
N VAL A 152 12.18 -2.13 13.73
CA VAL A 152 12.50 -2.38 12.33
C VAL A 152 12.99 -1.13 11.57
N GLY A 153 13.06 0.04 12.25
CA GLY A 153 13.53 1.28 11.64
C GLY A 153 12.56 1.94 10.66
N ALA A 154 11.27 1.60 10.75
CA ALA A 154 10.22 2.16 9.90
C ALA A 154 9.80 3.58 10.34
N ASN A 155 9.93 3.90 11.61
CA ASN A 155 9.52 5.19 12.17
C ASN A 155 10.72 6.11 12.39
N ILE A 156 11.04 6.94 11.41
CA ILE A 156 12.22 7.81 11.40
C ILE A 156 11.97 9.13 12.16
N SER A 157 10.71 9.47 12.40
CA SER A 157 10.34 10.75 13.04
C SER A 157 10.41 10.72 14.58
N VAL A 158 10.52 9.55 15.19
CA VAL A 158 10.53 9.40 16.65
C VAL A 158 11.96 9.35 17.15
N ASP A 159 12.36 10.46 17.78
CA ASP A 159 13.48 10.57 18.72
C ASP A 159 14.88 10.28 18.14
N ILE A 160 15.39 11.27 17.37
CA ILE A 160 16.80 11.34 16.98
C ILE A 160 17.74 11.05 18.18
N ALA A 161 17.34 11.43 19.40
CA ALA A 161 18.10 11.20 20.63
C ALA A 161 18.27 9.71 20.94
N LYS A 162 17.20 8.89 20.83
CA LYS A 162 17.30 7.42 21.04
C LYS A 162 18.10 6.73 19.96
N THR A 163 18.00 7.21 18.72
CA THR A 163 18.81 6.70 17.61
C THR A 163 20.29 7.01 17.83
N LEU A 164 20.61 8.21 18.30
CA LEU A 164 21.97 8.64 18.63
C LEU A 164 22.48 7.91 19.88
N GLU A 165 21.63 7.70 20.90
CA GLU A 165 21.97 6.94 22.09
C GLU A 165 22.34 5.50 21.75
N TRP A 166 21.54 4.82 20.90
CA TRP A 166 21.89 3.47 20.46
C TRP A 166 23.17 3.45 19.60
N GLN A 167 23.34 4.42 18.68
CA GLN A 167 24.57 4.57 17.90
C GLN A 167 25.80 4.85 18.76
N SER A 168 25.61 5.49 19.92
CA SER A 168 26.69 5.77 20.87
C SER A 168 27.03 4.59 21.81
N GLN A 169 26.10 3.65 21.98
CA GLN A 169 26.31 2.46 22.84
C GLN A 169 27.00 1.31 22.13
N GLY A 170 27.34 1.46 20.83
CA GLY A 170 28.25 0.58 20.11
C GLY A 170 27.66 -0.50 19.25
N ASP A 171 28.52 -1.30 18.83
CA ASP A 171 28.61 -2.29 17.81
C ASP A 171 27.67 -3.47 18.06
N GLY A 172 26.61 -3.61 17.25
CA GLY A 172 25.76 -4.77 17.29
C GLY A 172 24.49 -4.65 16.47
N ILE A 173 23.82 -5.77 16.27
CA ILE A 173 22.51 -5.85 15.63
C ILE A 173 21.47 -5.30 16.62
N TYR A 174 20.61 -4.38 16.15
CA TYR A 174 19.58 -3.81 16.99
C TYR A 174 18.63 -4.90 17.50
N PRO A 175 18.32 -4.93 18.82
CA PRO A 175 17.45 -5.96 19.37
C PRO A 175 16.01 -5.80 18.91
N PHE A 176 15.34 -6.91 18.63
CA PHE A 176 13.91 -6.95 18.30
C PHE A 176 13.08 -7.25 19.56
N ASP A 177 12.00 -6.51 19.79
CA ASP A 177 11.11 -6.69 20.94
C ASP A 177 10.15 -7.87 20.76
N PHE A 178 10.66 -9.07 21.01
CA PHE A 178 9.87 -10.30 20.98
C PHE A 178 8.70 -10.29 21.97
N ALA A 179 8.81 -9.57 23.09
CA ALA A 179 7.73 -9.50 24.08
C ALA A 179 6.51 -8.77 23.51
N THR A 180 6.72 -7.62 22.88
CA THR A 180 5.67 -6.87 22.21
C THR A 180 5.10 -7.63 21.00
N ALA A 181 5.94 -8.29 20.19
CA ALA A 181 5.51 -9.11 19.07
C ALA A 181 4.66 -10.33 19.50
N LYS A 182 5.02 -10.95 20.64
CA LYS A 182 4.25 -12.04 21.27
C LYS A 182 2.93 -11.53 21.81
N ALA A 183 2.91 -10.38 22.47
CA ALA A 183 1.69 -9.81 23.01
C ALA A 183 0.67 -9.50 21.90
N LEU A 184 1.12 -8.93 20.76
CA LEU A 184 0.25 -8.73 19.60
C LEU A 184 -0.24 -10.06 18.99
N TYR A 185 0.61 -11.09 18.96
CA TYR A 185 0.18 -12.44 18.54
C TYR A 185 -0.93 -12.97 19.46
N ASP A 186 -0.76 -12.87 20.78
CA ASP A 186 -1.72 -13.38 21.76
C ASP A 186 -3.07 -12.68 21.68
N GLU A 187 -3.05 -11.37 21.45
CA GLU A 187 -4.27 -10.57 21.37
C GLU A 187 -4.99 -10.69 20.02
N LEU A 188 -4.26 -10.82 18.92
CA LEU A 188 -4.84 -10.70 17.58
C LEU A 188 -4.91 -12.03 16.83
N ILE A 189 -4.00 -12.98 17.08
CA ILE A 189 -3.88 -14.22 16.32
C ILE A 189 -4.27 -15.44 17.14
N ALA A 190 -3.77 -15.58 18.37
CA ALA A 190 -4.07 -16.73 19.22
C ALA A 190 -5.59 -17.03 19.37
N PRO A 191 -6.48 -16.01 19.50
CA PRO A 191 -7.91 -16.24 19.62
C PRO A 191 -8.58 -16.91 18.40
N ILE A 192 -7.90 -16.88 17.23
CA ILE A 192 -8.41 -17.43 15.97
C ILE A 192 -7.51 -18.53 15.41
N ALA A 193 -6.38 -18.83 16.05
CA ALA A 193 -5.35 -19.73 15.54
C ALA A 193 -5.85 -21.14 15.26
N SER A 194 -6.83 -21.64 16.03
CA SER A 194 -7.43 -22.97 15.84
C SER A 194 -8.15 -23.16 14.49
N GLU A 195 -8.50 -22.08 13.81
CA GLU A 195 -9.21 -22.10 12.52
C GLU A 195 -8.25 -22.04 11.32
N LEU A 196 -6.95 -21.80 11.53
CA LEU A 196 -5.97 -21.60 10.46
C LEU A 196 -5.28 -22.86 9.92
N PRO A 197 -5.16 -24.03 10.62
CA PRO A 197 -4.28 -25.13 10.22
C PRO A 197 -4.50 -25.67 8.79
N ASN A 198 -5.73 -25.59 8.25
CA ASN A 198 -6.06 -26.05 6.89
C ASN A 198 -6.15 -24.91 5.88
N LYS A 199 -5.70 -23.71 6.25
CA LYS A 199 -5.71 -22.54 5.38
C LYS A 199 -4.33 -22.31 4.81
N LYS A 200 -4.28 -21.98 3.51
CA LYS A 200 -3.06 -21.61 2.81
C LYS A 200 -2.86 -20.10 2.75
N ILE A 201 -3.96 -19.36 2.74
CA ILE A 201 -3.96 -17.89 2.59
C ILE A 201 -4.87 -17.26 3.65
N LEU A 202 -4.35 -16.23 4.29
CA LEU A 202 -5.08 -15.34 5.18
C LEU A 202 -5.15 -13.95 4.58
N PHE A 203 -6.35 -13.53 4.17
CA PHE A 203 -6.61 -12.12 3.86
C PHE A 203 -6.73 -11.33 5.15
N ILE A 204 -6.05 -10.20 5.24
CA ILE A 204 -6.01 -9.34 6.42
C ILE A 204 -6.54 -7.96 6.06
N ALA A 205 -7.62 -7.53 6.72
CA ALA A 205 -8.12 -6.16 6.70
C ALA A 205 -7.93 -5.57 8.10
N ALA A 206 -6.94 -4.72 8.26
CA ALA A 206 -6.61 -4.08 9.53
C ALA A 206 -6.88 -2.58 9.46
N ALA A 207 -7.45 -2.02 10.52
CA ALA A 207 -7.73 -0.59 10.63
C ALA A 207 -6.69 0.12 11.53
N GLY A 208 -6.56 1.44 11.36
CA GLY A 208 -5.67 2.27 12.15
C GLY A 208 -4.20 1.94 11.93
N LYS A 209 -3.37 2.11 12.95
CA LYS A 209 -1.92 1.85 12.87
C LYS A 209 -1.55 0.38 12.59
N LEU A 210 -2.46 -0.56 12.82
CA LEU A 210 -2.24 -1.96 12.43
C LEU A 210 -2.05 -2.15 10.93
N ALA A 211 -2.60 -1.26 10.11
CA ALA A 211 -2.40 -1.30 8.66
C ALA A 211 -0.97 -0.93 8.23
N SER A 212 -0.15 -0.35 9.10
CA SER A 212 1.23 0.03 8.81
C SER A 212 2.28 -1.02 9.19
N ILE A 213 1.85 -2.16 9.75
CA ILE A 213 2.76 -3.21 10.20
C ILE A 213 2.40 -4.58 9.61
N PRO A 214 3.36 -5.34 9.06
CA PRO A 214 3.10 -6.71 8.64
C PRO A 214 2.86 -7.61 9.85
N PHE A 215 1.75 -8.34 9.88
CA PHE A 215 1.46 -9.31 10.96
C PHE A 215 2.45 -10.47 10.99
N GLY A 216 3.16 -10.67 9.89
CA GLY A 216 4.20 -11.69 9.77
C GLY A 216 5.32 -11.61 10.79
N ILE A 217 5.56 -10.43 11.39
CA ILE A 217 6.58 -10.23 12.44
C ILE A 217 6.09 -10.59 13.86
N PHE A 218 4.82 -10.94 14.04
CA PHE A 218 4.34 -11.45 15.33
C PHE A 218 4.91 -12.84 15.58
N VAL A 219 5.14 -13.19 16.86
CA VAL A 219 5.73 -14.47 17.22
C VAL A 219 4.81 -15.28 18.12
N GLU A 220 4.66 -16.56 17.80
CA GLU A 220 3.88 -17.50 18.64
C GLU A 220 4.53 -17.70 20.00
N LYS A 221 5.88 -17.69 20.04
CA LYS A 221 6.66 -17.93 21.24
C LYS A 221 7.92 -17.09 21.23
N ILE A 222 8.26 -16.52 22.38
CA ILE A 222 9.54 -15.80 22.57
C ILE A 222 10.68 -16.82 22.43
N PRO A 223 11.64 -16.61 21.51
CA PRO A 223 12.81 -17.48 21.39
C PRO A 223 13.73 -17.34 22.61
N LYS A 224 14.59 -18.35 22.82
CA LYS A 224 15.62 -18.28 23.85
C LYS A 224 16.88 -17.66 23.26
N GLY A 225 17.48 -16.73 23.97
CA GLY A 225 18.73 -16.05 23.58
C GLY A 225 18.58 -14.53 23.48
N PRO A 226 19.66 -13.83 23.17
CA PRO A 226 19.65 -12.37 22.98
C PRO A 226 18.83 -11.97 21.76
N SER A 227 18.03 -10.92 21.88
CA SER A 227 17.06 -10.52 20.84
C SER A 227 17.70 -9.86 19.59
N GLY A 228 18.97 -9.54 19.62
CA GLY A 228 19.76 -9.12 18.45
C GLY A 228 20.63 -10.23 17.83
N ASP A 229 20.68 -11.41 18.47
CA ASP A 229 21.48 -12.52 17.96
C ASP A 229 20.85 -13.16 16.72
N PRO A 230 21.59 -13.35 15.61
CA PRO A 230 21.08 -13.93 14.37
C PRO A 230 20.43 -15.31 14.54
N GLU A 231 21.02 -16.19 15.36
CA GLU A 231 20.48 -17.54 15.60
C GLU A 231 19.18 -17.48 16.40
N THR A 232 19.09 -16.57 17.37
CA THR A 232 17.85 -16.30 18.12
C THR A 232 16.75 -15.84 17.17
N LEU A 233 17.06 -14.89 16.26
CA LEU A 233 16.15 -14.37 15.25
C LEU A 233 15.68 -15.47 14.26
N ARG A 234 16.59 -16.36 13.82
CA ARG A 234 16.26 -17.50 12.94
C ARG A 234 15.39 -18.55 13.64
N SER A 235 15.62 -18.77 14.95
CA SER A 235 14.87 -19.76 15.73
C SER A 235 13.45 -19.32 16.10
N ALA A 236 13.12 -18.04 15.93
CA ALA A 236 11.83 -17.49 16.27
C ALA A 236 10.72 -18.11 15.39
N LYS A 237 9.59 -18.42 16.01
CA LYS A 237 8.38 -18.90 15.32
C LYS A 237 7.53 -17.73 14.86
N TRP A 238 7.88 -17.19 13.71
CA TRP A 238 7.19 -16.06 13.11
C TRP A 238 5.81 -16.46 12.57
N PHE A 239 4.83 -15.56 12.69
CA PHE A 239 3.51 -15.80 12.11
C PHE A 239 3.55 -15.91 10.58
N SER A 240 4.50 -15.22 9.92
CA SER A 240 4.77 -15.40 8.50
C SER A 240 5.16 -16.83 8.10
N ASP A 241 5.59 -17.69 9.04
CA ASP A 241 5.90 -19.09 8.74
C ASP A 241 4.68 -20.00 8.77
N GLN A 242 3.57 -19.54 9.32
CA GLN A 242 2.39 -20.38 9.50
C GLN A 242 1.45 -20.34 8.30
N ILE A 243 1.29 -19.15 7.69
CA ILE A 243 0.31 -18.93 6.61
C ILE A 243 0.73 -17.77 5.71
N ALA A 244 0.48 -17.89 4.41
CA ALA A 244 0.68 -16.79 3.47
C ALA A 244 -0.36 -15.69 3.71
N GLN A 245 0.10 -14.43 3.76
CA GLN A 245 -0.71 -13.27 4.12
C GLN A 245 -0.93 -12.37 2.91
N ILE A 246 -2.16 -11.96 2.70
CA ILE A 246 -2.55 -10.97 1.68
C ILE A 246 -3.33 -9.87 2.39
N TYR A 247 -2.88 -8.64 2.23
CA TYR A 247 -3.56 -7.49 2.80
C TYR A 247 -4.62 -6.97 1.85
N ILE A 248 -5.75 -6.59 2.39
CA ILE A 248 -6.86 -6.00 1.63
C ILE A 248 -7.38 -4.76 2.34
N PRO A 249 -7.76 -3.69 1.61
CA PRO A 249 -8.41 -2.54 2.24
C PRO A 249 -9.75 -2.92 2.87
N SER A 250 -10.50 -3.84 2.22
CA SER A 250 -11.79 -4.33 2.67
C SER A 250 -12.19 -5.61 1.91
N LEU A 251 -13.17 -6.33 2.40
CA LEU A 251 -13.78 -7.45 1.66
C LEU A 251 -14.47 -6.98 0.36
N GLN A 252 -14.94 -5.75 0.31
CA GLN A 252 -15.49 -5.15 -0.90
C GLN A 252 -14.42 -4.99 -1.99
N SER A 253 -13.20 -4.59 -1.60
CA SER A 253 -12.07 -4.53 -2.53
C SER A 253 -11.72 -5.91 -3.07
N LEU A 254 -11.76 -6.96 -2.24
CA LEU A 254 -11.55 -8.33 -2.68
C LEU A 254 -12.64 -8.78 -3.67
N LYS A 255 -13.91 -8.44 -3.40
CA LYS A 255 -15.03 -8.70 -4.32
C LYS A 255 -14.77 -8.05 -5.69
N PHE A 256 -14.41 -6.77 -5.69
CA PHE A 256 -14.09 -6.03 -6.90
C PHE A 256 -12.97 -6.71 -7.71
N LEU A 257 -11.84 -7.02 -7.07
CA LEU A 257 -10.72 -7.68 -7.72
C LEU A 257 -11.09 -9.02 -8.34
N ARG A 258 -11.90 -9.83 -7.65
CA ARG A 258 -12.35 -11.15 -8.14
C ARG A 258 -13.35 -11.07 -9.28
N GLN A 259 -14.21 -10.07 -9.30
CA GLN A 259 -15.18 -9.83 -10.37
C GLN A 259 -14.51 -9.28 -11.64
N HIS A 260 -13.48 -8.44 -11.50
CA HIS A 260 -12.82 -7.79 -12.63
C HIS A 260 -11.51 -8.47 -13.06
N ARG A 261 -11.20 -9.64 -12.51
CA ARG A 261 -10.01 -10.40 -12.88
C ARG A 261 -10.08 -10.88 -14.33
N LYS A 262 -9.42 -10.16 -15.23
CA LYS A 262 -9.30 -10.53 -16.65
C LYS A 262 -8.25 -11.64 -16.80
N GLY A 263 -8.65 -12.81 -17.32
CA GLY A 263 -7.74 -13.80 -17.89
C GLY A 263 -6.84 -14.54 -16.90
N SER A 264 -7.38 -15.04 -15.77
CA SER A 264 -6.67 -16.04 -14.97
C SER A 264 -6.43 -17.30 -15.83
N GLY A 265 -5.17 -17.64 -16.09
CA GLY A 265 -4.78 -18.80 -16.90
C GLY A 265 -4.37 -18.50 -18.33
N LEU A 266 -4.47 -17.26 -18.83
CA LEU A 266 -3.89 -16.88 -20.12
C LEU A 266 -2.38 -16.68 -19.97
N LYS A 267 -1.61 -17.23 -20.91
CA LYS A 267 -0.18 -16.96 -21.02
C LYS A 267 0.01 -15.50 -21.40
N ARG A 268 0.75 -14.75 -20.58
CA ARG A 268 1.07 -13.35 -20.84
C ARG A 268 2.03 -13.20 -22.04
N ALA A 269 2.09 -11.99 -22.60
CA ALA A 269 2.96 -11.70 -23.73
C ALA A 269 4.44 -11.86 -23.37
N THR A 270 4.82 -11.48 -22.13
CA THR A 270 6.20 -11.59 -21.62
C THR A 270 6.21 -12.00 -20.15
N PRO A 271 7.25 -12.70 -19.67
CA PRO A 271 7.38 -13.01 -18.25
C PRO A 271 7.68 -11.78 -17.37
N PHE A 272 8.26 -10.72 -17.93
CA PHE A 272 8.69 -9.56 -17.16
C PHE A 272 8.65 -8.24 -17.93
N LEU A 273 8.23 -7.17 -17.25
CA LEU A 273 8.42 -5.77 -17.62
C LEU A 273 8.98 -5.01 -16.43
N GLY A 274 10.07 -4.26 -16.63
CA GLY A 274 10.71 -3.48 -15.57
C GLY A 274 10.94 -2.02 -15.96
N PHE A 275 10.61 -1.09 -15.06
CA PHE A 275 10.82 0.35 -15.19
C PHE A 275 11.54 0.86 -13.95
N GLY A 276 12.70 1.51 -14.08
CA GLY A 276 13.40 2.03 -12.91
C GLY A 276 14.72 2.74 -13.18
N ASP A 277 15.43 3.07 -12.09
CA ASP A 277 16.65 3.88 -12.10
C ASP A 277 16.49 5.17 -12.93
N PRO A 278 15.45 5.99 -12.70
CA PRO A 278 15.27 7.22 -13.47
C PRO A 278 16.49 8.11 -13.37
N ILE A 279 16.76 8.90 -14.42
CA ILE A 279 17.85 9.88 -14.40
C ILE A 279 17.44 11.02 -13.47
N LEU A 280 18.19 11.16 -12.37
CA LEU A 280 18.04 12.19 -11.35
C LEU A 280 19.45 12.71 -11.01
N ASP A 281 19.61 14.01 -10.74
CA ASP A 281 20.91 14.66 -10.54
C ASP A 281 21.34 14.76 -9.07
N GLY A 282 20.47 14.39 -8.12
CA GLY A 282 20.80 14.37 -6.71
C GLY A 282 21.91 13.37 -6.39
N LYS A 283 22.54 13.50 -5.22
CA LYS A 283 23.57 12.53 -4.78
C LYS A 283 22.98 11.14 -4.73
N SER A 284 23.64 10.19 -5.39
CA SER A 284 23.24 8.77 -5.34
C SER A 284 23.20 8.26 -3.92
N VAL A 285 22.12 7.57 -3.57
CA VAL A 285 21.93 6.92 -2.27
C VAL A 285 21.62 5.44 -2.46
N THR A 286 22.10 4.62 -1.53
CA THR A 286 21.76 3.21 -1.43
C THR A 286 20.59 3.08 -0.46
N ARG A 287 19.48 2.47 -0.90
CA ARG A 287 18.32 2.24 -0.02
C ARG A 287 18.71 1.36 1.16
N GLY A 288 18.22 1.72 2.34
CA GLY A 288 18.48 0.95 3.58
C GLY A 288 19.91 1.04 4.10
N GLY A 289 20.75 1.91 3.55
CA GLY A 289 21.98 2.36 4.22
C GLY A 289 21.62 3.02 5.55
N LYS A 290 22.58 3.15 6.47
CA LYS A 290 22.39 3.59 7.87
C LYS A 290 21.07 4.33 8.13
N ARG A 291 20.25 3.86 9.08
CA ARG A 291 18.92 4.36 9.46
C ARG A 291 18.76 5.86 9.19
N GLY A 292 17.83 6.28 8.35
CA GLY A 292 17.49 7.68 8.11
C GLY A 292 17.90 8.29 6.76
N GLY A 293 18.53 7.54 5.83
CA GLY A 293 19.07 8.13 4.60
C GLY A 293 18.06 8.78 3.66
N LEU A 294 16.88 8.22 3.47
CA LEU A 294 15.90 8.71 2.48
C LEU A 294 15.04 9.87 3.00
N SER A 295 14.62 9.86 4.26
CA SER A 295 13.80 10.95 4.82
C SER A 295 14.59 12.25 4.98
N SER A 296 15.90 12.17 5.21
CA SER A 296 16.76 13.36 5.33
C SER A 296 16.98 14.07 4.00
N ASP A 297 16.95 13.35 2.88
CA ASP A 297 17.14 13.93 1.54
C ASP A 297 15.83 14.52 0.99
N LEU A 298 14.68 13.88 1.24
CA LEU A 298 13.36 14.45 0.93
C LEU A 298 13.08 15.73 1.74
N SER A 299 13.53 15.82 3.00
CA SER A 299 13.37 17.02 3.83
C SER A 299 14.22 18.22 3.37
N ARG A 300 15.28 18.00 2.57
CA ARG A 300 16.13 19.08 2.00
C ARG A 300 15.55 19.69 0.73
N ILE A 301 14.67 18.96 0.05
CA ILE A 301 13.99 19.47 -1.13
C ILE A 301 12.78 20.24 -0.63
N LYS A 302 12.61 21.47 -1.12
CA LYS A 302 11.38 22.24 -0.90
C LYS A 302 10.29 21.59 -1.73
N LEU A 303 9.68 20.53 -1.19
CA LEU A 303 8.67 19.71 -1.83
C LEU A 303 7.45 20.55 -2.30
N ASP A 304 7.21 21.71 -1.62
CA ASP A 304 6.21 22.73 -1.99
C ASP A 304 6.43 23.36 -3.38
N ARG A 305 7.58 23.12 -4.02
CA ARG A 305 7.92 23.67 -5.34
C ARG A 305 7.77 22.67 -6.49
N ILE A 306 7.46 21.42 -6.21
CA ILE A 306 7.35 20.39 -7.26
C ILE A 306 6.15 20.65 -8.18
N PHE A 307 5.02 21.16 -7.65
CA PHE A 307 3.80 21.39 -8.43
C PHE A 307 3.43 22.88 -8.54
N ASN A 308 4.36 23.70 -8.97
CA ASN A 308 4.14 25.14 -9.14
C ASN A 308 4.31 25.63 -10.59
N LYS A 309 4.43 24.72 -11.53
CA LYS A 309 4.50 25.05 -12.95
C LYS A 309 3.18 24.82 -13.67
N VAL A 310 2.98 25.60 -14.70
CA VAL A 310 1.84 25.50 -15.61
C VAL A 310 2.40 25.30 -17.01
N ASP A 311 1.91 24.33 -17.75
CA ASP A 311 2.30 24.08 -19.13
C ASP A 311 1.67 25.11 -20.11
N LYS A 312 1.96 24.96 -21.40
CA LYS A 312 1.42 25.85 -22.44
C LYS A 312 -0.11 25.79 -22.59
N THR A 313 -0.75 24.78 -22.04
CA THR A 313 -2.21 24.58 -22.06
C THR A 313 -2.92 25.12 -20.83
N GLY A 314 -2.15 25.60 -19.82
CA GLY A 314 -2.68 26.07 -18.54
C GLY A 314 -2.84 24.97 -17.49
N SER A 315 -2.37 23.75 -17.76
CA SER A 315 -2.42 22.62 -16.83
C SER A 315 -1.27 22.67 -15.81
N VAL A 316 -1.55 22.36 -14.55
CA VAL A 316 -0.52 22.21 -13.52
C VAL A 316 0.30 20.96 -13.81
N VAL A 317 1.62 21.10 -13.88
CA VAL A 317 2.58 20.03 -14.17
C VAL A 317 3.68 20.01 -13.11
N ALA A 318 4.31 18.85 -12.94
CA ALA A 318 5.45 18.74 -12.05
C ALA A 318 6.64 19.57 -12.58
N ASN A 319 7.38 20.13 -11.64
CA ASN A 319 8.59 20.88 -11.97
C ASN A 319 9.77 19.93 -12.18
N SER A 320 10.04 19.56 -13.43
CA SER A 320 11.15 18.65 -13.79
C SER A 320 12.47 19.05 -13.14
N ALA A 321 12.77 20.36 -12.99
CA ALA A 321 14.01 20.83 -12.37
C ALA A 321 14.06 20.56 -10.84
N GLU A 322 12.93 20.50 -10.17
CA GLU A 322 12.87 20.10 -8.75
C GLU A 322 12.91 18.58 -8.60
N LEU A 323 12.23 17.84 -9.50
CA LEU A 323 12.30 16.36 -9.51
C LEU A 323 13.73 15.88 -9.78
N MET A 324 14.47 16.53 -10.68
CA MET A 324 15.87 16.19 -10.97
C MET A 324 16.79 16.29 -9.74
N LYS A 325 16.45 17.07 -8.72
CA LYS A 325 17.25 17.20 -7.48
C LYS A 325 17.10 15.99 -6.54
N LEU A 326 16.13 15.10 -6.80
CA LEU A 326 15.96 13.86 -6.03
C LEU A 326 17.20 12.98 -6.20
N ALA A 327 17.51 12.21 -5.16
CA ALA A 327 18.64 11.31 -5.18
C ALA A 327 18.44 10.19 -6.21
N ARG A 328 19.47 9.87 -6.99
CA ARG A 328 19.46 8.70 -7.85
C ARG A 328 19.52 7.42 -7.02
N LEU A 329 18.81 6.36 -7.46
CA LEU A 329 18.72 5.06 -6.81
C LEU A 329 19.34 3.94 -7.68
N PRO A 330 20.68 3.88 -7.86
CA PRO A 330 21.30 2.94 -8.81
C PRO A 330 21.09 1.47 -8.44
N GLY A 331 20.81 1.15 -7.17
CA GLY A 331 20.45 -0.19 -6.72
C GLY A 331 19.19 -0.74 -7.40
N THR A 332 18.28 0.13 -7.84
CA THR A 332 17.07 -0.28 -8.56
C THR A 332 17.35 -0.88 -9.94
N ALA A 333 18.38 -0.38 -10.64
CA ALA A 333 18.84 -1.00 -11.88
C ALA A 333 19.38 -2.41 -11.64
N THR A 334 20.13 -2.62 -10.55
CA THR A 334 20.64 -3.93 -10.16
C THR A 334 19.50 -4.89 -9.84
N GLU A 335 18.51 -4.45 -9.07
CA GLU A 335 17.32 -5.23 -8.72
C GLU A 335 16.54 -5.67 -9.97
N LEU A 336 16.16 -4.72 -10.83
CA LEU A 336 15.40 -5.02 -12.05
C LEU A 336 16.19 -5.91 -13.02
N THR A 337 17.50 -5.70 -13.14
CA THR A 337 18.37 -6.54 -13.96
C THR A 337 18.45 -7.96 -13.42
N ALA A 338 18.48 -8.14 -12.10
CA ALA A 338 18.49 -9.45 -11.46
C ALA A 338 17.19 -10.22 -11.73
N ILE A 339 16.02 -9.57 -11.57
CA ILE A 339 14.71 -10.17 -11.90
C ILE A 339 14.63 -10.50 -13.40
N TRP A 340 15.05 -9.58 -14.26
CA TRP A 340 15.07 -9.79 -15.71
C TRP A 340 15.94 -10.99 -16.13
N ASN A 341 17.14 -11.16 -15.51
CA ASN A 341 17.99 -12.30 -15.72
C ASN A 341 17.33 -13.61 -15.28
N ALA A 342 16.74 -13.62 -14.09
CA ALA A 342 16.07 -14.77 -13.48
C ALA A 342 14.86 -15.25 -14.33
N LEU A 343 14.15 -14.31 -14.95
CA LEU A 343 12.98 -14.59 -15.79
C LEU A 343 13.31 -14.75 -17.28
N GLY A 344 14.57 -15.07 -17.63
CA GLY A 344 14.98 -15.50 -18.97
C GLY A 344 15.31 -14.39 -19.96
N LYS A 345 15.56 -13.17 -19.48
CA LYS A 345 16.00 -12.01 -20.30
C LYS A 345 15.06 -11.68 -21.46
N PRO A 346 13.75 -11.47 -21.21
CA PRO A 346 12.82 -11.15 -22.27
C PRO A 346 13.24 -9.86 -23.01
N LYS A 347 13.12 -9.89 -24.35
CA LYS A 347 13.51 -8.73 -25.17
C LYS A 347 12.58 -7.54 -24.93
N GLU A 348 13.13 -6.33 -25.03
CA GLU A 348 12.37 -5.06 -24.95
C GLU A 348 11.47 -4.94 -23.72
N SER A 349 11.94 -5.45 -22.58
CA SER A 349 11.15 -5.55 -21.36
C SER A 349 11.80 -4.87 -20.13
N LEU A 350 13.01 -4.34 -20.26
CA LEU A 350 13.74 -3.67 -19.21
C LEU A 350 14.05 -2.23 -19.63
N PHE A 351 13.42 -1.27 -18.97
CA PHE A 351 13.51 0.16 -19.27
C PHE A 351 14.16 0.90 -18.10
N LEU A 352 15.45 1.21 -18.26
CA LEU A 352 16.26 1.87 -17.23
C LEU A 352 16.70 3.26 -17.67
N ALA A 353 17.08 4.08 -16.71
CA ALA A 353 17.63 5.41 -16.91
C ALA A 353 16.74 6.27 -17.85
N GLY A 354 17.28 6.79 -18.93
CA GLY A 354 16.55 7.61 -19.90
C GLY A 354 15.36 6.91 -20.59
N GLN A 355 15.20 5.59 -20.43
CA GLN A 355 14.05 4.85 -20.94
C GLN A 355 12.94 4.72 -19.89
N ALA A 356 13.21 4.98 -18.63
CA ALA A 356 12.24 4.92 -17.53
C ALA A 356 11.42 6.23 -17.46
N THR A 357 10.62 6.52 -18.49
CA THR A 357 9.80 7.74 -18.63
C THR A 357 8.31 7.40 -18.57
N GLU A 358 7.46 8.37 -18.24
CA GLU A 358 6.01 8.22 -18.33
C GLU A 358 5.55 7.86 -19.74
N THR A 359 6.09 8.57 -20.75
CA THR A 359 5.82 8.25 -22.17
C THR A 359 6.12 6.79 -22.47
N ARG A 360 7.21 6.21 -21.92
CA ARG A 360 7.52 4.79 -22.09
C ARG A 360 6.50 3.89 -21.42
N VAL A 361 6.11 4.18 -20.19
CA VAL A 361 5.09 3.40 -19.47
C VAL A 361 3.78 3.39 -20.25
N ARG A 362 3.30 4.56 -20.71
CA ARG A 362 2.04 4.71 -21.45
C ARG A 362 2.07 4.04 -22.83
N SER A 363 3.21 4.05 -23.52
CA SER A 363 3.36 3.45 -24.86
C SER A 363 3.64 1.95 -24.85
N THR A 364 3.98 1.37 -23.70
CA THR A 364 4.25 -0.06 -23.55
C THR A 364 2.95 -0.82 -23.29
N THR A 365 2.75 -1.94 -24.00
CA THR A 365 1.67 -2.87 -23.66
C THR A 365 2.02 -3.55 -22.35
N LEU A 366 1.30 -3.21 -21.26
CA LEU A 366 1.57 -3.70 -19.91
C LEU A 366 0.95 -5.09 -19.70
N ASP A 367 1.39 -6.07 -20.50
CA ASP A 367 0.95 -7.48 -20.46
C ASP A 367 2.14 -8.40 -20.14
N ALA A 368 2.36 -8.67 -18.86
CA ALA A 368 3.48 -9.48 -18.37
C ALA A 368 3.08 -10.26 -17.11
N ASP A 369 3.74 -11.39 -16.85
CA ASP A 369 3.50 -12.11 -15.59
C ASP A 369 3.90 -11.25 -14.39
N VAL A 370 5.04 -10.58 -14.47
CA VAL A 370 5.55 -9.64 -13.46
C VAL A 370 5.80 -8.29 -14.10
N ILE A 371 5.22 -7.23 -13.52
CA ILE A 371 5.55 -5.84 -13.87
C ILE A 371 6.19 -5.19 -12.65
N SER A 372 7.37 -4.60 -12.80
CA SER A 372 8.10 -3.99 -11.68
C SER A 372 8.40 -2.52 -11.92
N PHE A 373 8.05 -1.69 -10.95
CA PHE A 373 8.45 -0.29 -10.86
C PHE A 373 9.42 -0.12 -9.70
N ALA A 374 10.67 0.20 -9.98
CA ALA A 374 11.71 0.38 -8.99
C ALA A 374 12.25 1.82 -9.04
N THR A 375 11.64 2.71 -8.26
CA THR A 375 11.89 4.15 -8.26
C THR A 375 11.51 4.79 -6.92
N HIS A 376 11.51 6.13 -6.83
CA HIS A 376 10.90 6.84 -5.71
C HIS A 376 9.38 6.80 -5.81
N GLY A 377 8.71 6.43 -4.72
CA GLY A 377 7.29 6.67 -4.50
C GLY A 377 7.09 7.85 -3.56
N LEU A 378 6.15 8.70 -3.87
CA LEU A 378 5.73 9.81 -3.02
C LEU A 378 4.30 9.58 -2.55
N LEU A 379 4.07 9.73 -1.24
CA LEU A 379 2.73 9.61 -0.65
C LEU A 379 2.00 10.95 -0.65
N ALA A 380 0.67 10.89 -0.65
CA ALA A 380 -0.15 12.08 -0.47
C ALA A 380 0.17 12.76 0.88
N GLY A 381 0.34 14.08 0.87
CA GLY A 381 0.67 14.86 2.06
C GLY A 381 2.16 14.93 2.41
N GLU A 382 3.04 14.12 1.81
CA GLU A 382 4.50 14.30 1.95
C GLU A 382 4.98 15.60 1.29
N ILE A 383 4.17 16.14 0.38
CA ILE A 383 4.44 17.38 -0.36
C ILE A 383 3.27 18.34 -0.17
N ASN A 384 3.55 19.55 0.33
CA ASN A 384 2.56 20.63 0.40
C ASN A 384 2.05 20.97 -1.00
N GLY A 385 0.73 20.89 -1.19
CA GLY A 385 0.07 21.16 -2.48
C GLY A 385 -0.09 19.94 -3.39
N MET A 386 0.44 18.76 -3.02
CA MET A 386 0.21 17.50 -3.74
C MET A 386 -0.98 16.75 -3.14
N SER A 387 -2.01 16.57 -3.94
CA SER A 387 -3.23 15.85 -3.54
C SER A 387 -3.18 14.35 -3.84
N GLU A 388 -2.24 13.89 -4.65
CA GLU A 388 -2.17 12.51 -5.15
C GLU A 388 -0.77 11.91 -4.96
N PRO A 389 -0.65 10.63 -4.53
CA PRO A 389 0.62 9.91 -4.54
C PRO A 389 1.02 9.54 -5.99
N GLY A 390 2.28 9.19 -6.20
CA GLY A 390 2.76 8.79 -7.51
C GLY A 390 4.18 8.25 -7.51
N LEU A 391 4.68 7.92 -8.69
CA LEU A 391 6.02 7.40 -8.95
C LEU A 391 6.86 8.43 -9.70
N ILE A 392 8.14 8.57 -9.33
CA ILE A 392 9.06 9.44 -10.04
C ILE A 392 9.65 8.68 -11.23
N MET A 393 9.46 9.25 -12.41
CA MET A 393 10.07 8.78 -13.66
C MET A 393 11.18 9.72 -14.09
N THR A 394 11.93 9.39 -15.14
CA THR A 394 12.93 10.29 -15.72
C THR A 394 12.23 11.55 -16.26
N PRO A 395 12.48 12.73 -15.66
CA PRO A 395 11.78 13.94 -16.05
C PRO A 395 12.16 14.38 -17.47
N PRO A 396 11.20 14.81 -18.30
CA PRO A 396 11.49 15.36 -19.60
C PRO A 396 12.12 16.77 -19.49
N THR A 397 12.84 17.19 -20.52
CA THR A 397 13.39 18.55 -20.59
C THR A 397 12.31 19.63 -20.70
N GLN A 398 11.17 19.29 -21.28
CA GLN A 398 10.00 20.16 -21.39
C GLN A 398 8.78 19.37 -20.85
N PRO A 399 8.32 19.66 -19.62
CA PRO A 399 7.19 18.98 -19.04
C PRO A 399 5.89 19.35 -19.75
N THR A 400 5.02 18.36 -19.90
CA THR A 400 3.66 18.47 -20.43
C THR A 400 2.71 17.81 -19.46
N SER A 401 1.41 18.02 -19.60
CA SER A 401 0.38 17.37 -18.80
C SER A 401 0.31 15.84 -18.97
N SER A 402 1.00 15.27 -19.95
CA SER A 402 1.06 13.82 -20.20
C SER A 402 2.43 13.20 -19.91
N ASP A 403 3.46 14.00 -19.70
CA ASP A 403 4.81 13.55 -19.33
C ASP A 403 5.51 14.72 -18.64
N ASP A 404 5.58 14.71 -17.32
CA ASP A 404 6.25 15.73 -16.52
C ASP A 404 7.29 15.14 -15.54
N GLY A 405 7.44 13.81 -15.57
CA GLY A 405 8.34 13.04 -14.71
C GLY A 405 7.67 12.55 -13.42
N TYR A 406 6.36 12.80 -13.26
CA TYR A 406 5.59 12.36 -12.11
C TYR A 406 4.37 11.54 -12.53
N LEU A 407 4.50 10.23 -12.55
CA LEU A 407 3.39 9.32 -12.85
C LEU A 407 2.43 9.25 -11.65
N SER A 408 1.42 10.12 -11.65
CA SER A 408 0.45 10.28 -10.57
C SER A 408 -0.48 9.08 -10.44
N SER A 409 -1.11 8.91 -9.27
CA SER A 409 -2.07 7.82 -9.05
C SER A 409 -3.28 7.90 -10.00
N SER A 410 -3.71 9.09 -10.40
CA SER A 410 -4.74 9.27 -11.42
C SER A 410 -4.31 8.73 -12.78
N GLU A 411 -3.09 9.01 -13.20
CA GLU A 411 -2.54 8.56 -14.47
C GLU A 411 -2.28 7.06 -14.49
N ILE A 412 -1.84 6.50 -13.35
CA ILE A 412 -1.73 5.04 -13.18
C ILE A 412 -3.09 4.37 -13.34
N ALA A 413 -4.17 4.95 -12.79
CA ALA A 413 -5.52 4.40 -12.89
C ALA A 413 -6.05 4.39 -14.35
N GLU A 414 -5.49 5.20 -15.23
CA GLU A 414 -5.80 5.24 -16.67
C GLU A 414 -5.06 4.16 -17.49
N LEU A 415 -4.02 3.52 -16.92
CA LEU A 415 -3.30 2.45 -17.59
C LEU A 415 -4.18 1.19 -17.72
N THR A 416 -3.81 0.33 -18.67
CA THR A 416 -4.39 -1.01 -18.79
C THR A 416 -3.32 -2.03 -18.46
N ILE A 417 -3.40 -2.64 -17.28
CA ILE A 417 -2.44 -3.61 -16.78
C ILE A 417 -3.02 -5.01 -16.86
N SER A 418 -2.27 -5.93 -17.46
CA SER A 418 -2.53 -7.36 -17.49
C SER A 418 -1.32 -8.08 -16.90
N SER A 419 -1.38 -8.42 -15.60
CA SER A 419 -0.26 -9.06 -14.89
C SER A 419 -0.77 -10.13 -13.92
N GLN A 420 0.12 -10.98 -13.42
CA GLN A 420 -0.16 -11.78 -12.23
C GLN A 420 0.02 -10.92 -10.98
N TRP A 421 1.08 -10.11 -10.95
CA TRP A 421 1.35 -9.15 -9.90
C TRP A 421 2.21 -7.99 -10.38
N VAL A 422 2.13 -6.89 -9.66
CA VAL A 422 2.98 -5.72 -9.86
C VAL A 422 3.88 -5.55 -8.63
N ILE A 423 5.17 -5.38 -8.84
CA ILE A 423 6.16 -5.10 -7.80
C ILE A 423 6.37 -3.59 -7.75
N LEU A 424 6.06 -2.99 -6.61
CA LEU A 424 6.35 -1.58 -6.33
C LEU A 424 7.54 -1.50 -5.39
N SER A 425 8.75 -1.55 -5.94
CA SER A 425 9.99 -1.37 -5.19
C SER A 425 10.27 0.12 -4.97
N ALA A 426 9.32 0.78 -4.32
CA ALA A 426 9.35 2.19 -3.95
C ALA A 426 9.11 2.32 -2.44
N CYS A 427 9.76 3.27 -1.79
CA CYS A 427 9.69 3.40 -0.35
C CYS A 427 8.27 3.72 0.13
N ASN A 428 7.84 3.03 1.21
CA ASN A 428 6.62 3.31 1.95
C ASN A 428 5.30 3.20 1.15
N THR A 429 5.29 2.39 0.08
CA THR A 429 4.10 2.24 -0.78
C THR A 429 2.92 1.55 -0.10
N ALA A 430 3.15 0.86 1.02
CA ALA A 430 2.11 0.27 1.86
C ALA A 430 1.59 1.20 2.97
N GLY A 431 2.18 2.38 3.15
CA GLY A 431 1.73 3.37 4.15
C GLY A 431 0.32 3.89 3.85
N GLY A 432 -0.52 4.04 4.88
CA GLY A 432 -1.86 4.64 4.74
C GLY A 432 -1.79 6.17 4.57
N ASP A 433 -2.78 6.75 3.88
CA ASP A 433 -2.92 8.20 3.69
C ASP A 433 -3.48 8.89 4.95
N GLY A 434 -2.63 9.18 5.96
CA GLY A 434 -2.96 10.04 7.10
C GLY A 434 -3.75 9.42 8.26
N GLU A 435 -4.24 10.26 9.19
CA GLU A 435 -4.86 9.88 10.48
C GLU A 435 -6.19 9.09 10.37
N ASP A 436 -6.84 9.09 9.22
CA ASP A 436 -8.15 8.46 9.01
C ASP A 436 -8.10 6.93 8.74
N GLY A 437 -6.92 6.32 8.80
CA GLY A 437 -6.77 4.85 8.91
C GLY A 437 -7.24 4.00 7.72
N GLU A 438 -7.34 4.56 6.51
CA GLU A 438 -7.52 3.73 5.33
C GLU A 438 -6.22 2.97 5.04
N GLY A 439 -6.22 1.69 5.31
CA GLY A 439 -5.06 0.83 5.23
C GLY A 439 -4.62 0.50 3.81
N PHE A 440 -4.00 1.36 3.14
CA PHE A 440 -3.21 1.30 1.91
C PHE A 440 -3.37 2.59 1.10
N SER A 441 -2.26 3.06 0.57
CA SER A 441 -2.16 4.33 -0.16
C SER A 441 -3.07 4.40 -1.38
N GLY A 442 -3.48 5.59 -1.76
CA GLY A 442 -4.16 5.84 -3.03
C GLY A 442 -3.40 5.27 -4.23
N LEU A 443 -2.06 5.14 -4.13
CA LEU A 443 -1.20 4.53 -5.14
C LEU A 443 -1.55 3.04 -5.38
N ALA A 444 -1.72 2.23 -4.33
CA ALA A 444 -2.10 0.82 -4.48
C ALA A 444 -3.48 0.68 -5.15
N LYS A 445 -4.43 1.51 -4.75
CA LYS A 445 -5.78 1.53 -5.36
C LYS A 445 -5.74 1.86 -6.85
N SER A 446 -4.87 2.78 -7.28
CA SER A 446 -4.75 3.14 -8.69
C SER A 446 -4.28 1.98 -9.57
N PHE A 447 -3.35 1.15 -9.08
CA PHE A 447 -2.93 -0.07 -9.79
C PHE A 447 -4.06 -1.10 -9.89
N PHE A 448 -4.92 -1.22 -8.87
CA PHE A 448 -6.09 -2.10 -8.94
C PHE A 448 -7.08 -1.63 -10.00
N PHE A 449 -7.33 -0.32 -10.11
CA PHE A 449 -8.17 0.25 -11.16
C PHE A 449 -7.56 0.08 -12.56
N ALA A 450 -6.23 0.12 -12.66
CA ALA A 450 -5.52 -0.19 -13.90
C ALA A 450 -5.63 -1.68 -14.31
N GLY A 451 -6.07 -2.57 -13.39
CA GLY A 451 -6.27 -4.00 -13.66
C GLY A 451 -5.24 -4.94 -13.00
N ALA A 452 -4.31 -4.43 -12.20
CA ALA A 452 -3.39 -5.28 -11.44
C ALA A 452 -4.18 -6.06 -10.36
N PRO A 453 -4.11 -7.40 -10.30
CA PRO A 453 -4.85 -8.17 -9.30
C PRO A 453 -4.15 -8.18 -7.94
N SER A 454 -2.83 -8.00 -7.93
CA SER A 454 -1.97 -8.18 -6.78
C SER A 454 -0.76 -7.26 -6.86
N LEU A 455 -0.38 -6.69 -5.73
CA LEU A 455 0.78 -5.81 -5.61
C LEU A 455 1.74 -6.36 -4.54
N LEU A 456 3.04 -6.37 -4.84
CA LEU A 456 4.09 -6.46 -3.83
C LEU A 456 4.51 -5.04 -3.47
N VAL A 457 4.33 -4.67 -2.23
CA VAL A 457 4.64 -3.34 -1.68
C VAL A 457 5.50 -3.45 -0.43
N SER A 458 6.11 -2.35 0.01
CA SER A 458 6.90 -2.32 1.24
C SER A 458 6.39 -1.29 2.24
N HIS A 459 6.39 -1.66 3.53
CA HIS A 459 5.99 -0.79 4.64
C HIS A 459 7.08 0.20 5.07
N TRP A 460 8.34 -0.10 4.82
CA TRP A 460 9.49 0.76 5.12
C TRP A 460 10.62 0.55 4.11
N PRO A 461 11.58 1.49 4.03
CA PRO A 461 12.71 1.39 3.12
C PRO A 461 13.51 0.11 3.33
N VAL A 462 13.76 -0.62 2.26
CA VAL A 462 14.49 -1.88 2.24
C VAL A 462 15.87 -1.66 1.65
N ARG A 463 16.87 -2.40 2.15
CA ARG A 463 18.21 -2.41 1.55
C ARG A 463 18.17 -3.00 0.14
N ASP A 464 18.86 -2.37 -0.81
CA ASP A 464 18.84 -2.78 -2.23
C ASP A 464 19.19 -4.27 -2.42
N ALA A 465 20.18 -4.79 -1.68
CA ALA A 465 20.58 -6.19 -1.78
C ALA A 465 19.49 -7.17 -1.32
N VAL A 466 18.75 -6.83 -0.26
CA VAL A 466 17.64 -7.65 0.24
C VAL A 466 16.44 -7.54 -0.69
N ALA A 467 16.12 -6.33 -1.15
CA ALA A 467 15.03 -6.11 -2.08
C ALA A 467 15.24 -6.93 -3.36
N ALA A 468 16.42 -6.82 -3.97
CA ALA A 468 16.79 -7.61 -5.15
C ALA A 468 16.69 -9.12 -4.90
N ARG A 469 17.20 -9.60 -3.77
CA ARG A 469 17.22 -11.03 -3.47
C ARG A 469 15.82 -11.60 -3.24
N ILE A 470 14.98 -10.91 -2.45
CA ILE A 470 13.64 -11.38 -2.11
C ILE A 470 12.71 -11.35 -3.33
N THR A 471 12.78 -10.29 -4.15
CA THR A 471 11.95 -10.13 -5.35
C THR A 471 12.35 -11.15 -6.45
N VAL A 472 13.65 -11.44 -6.59
CA VAL A 472 14.13 -12.49 -7.50
C VAL A 472 13.61 -13.86 -7.07
N ILE A 473 13.84 -14.28 -5.82
CA ILE A 473 13.40 -15.59 -5.34
C ILE A 473 11.88 -15.73 -5.48
N ALA A 474 11.11 -14.72 -5.07
CA ALA A 474 9.66 -14.76 -5.17
C ALA A 474 9.18 -14.87 -6.62
N SER A 475 9.82 -14.14 -7.56
CA SER A 475 9.49 -14.18 -8.99
C SER A 475 9.85 -15.50 -9.64
N GLU A 476 11.01 -16.08 -9.30
CA GLU A 476 11.42 -17.41 -9.78
C GLU A 476 10.45 -18.50 -9.32
N LEU A 477 10.09 -18.51 -8.03
CA LEU A 477 9.13 -19.48 -7.49
C LEU A 477 7.77 -19.38 -8.16
N ALA A 478 7.25 -18.16 -8.33
CA ALA A 478 5.97 -17.94 -9.01
C ALA A 478 6.01 -18.37 -10.49
N ASN A 479 7.17 -18.21 -11.17
CA ASN A 479 7.34 -18.63 -12.56
C ASN A 479 7.52 -20.15 -12.71
N GLN A 480 8.16 -20.82 -11.72
CA GLN A 480 8.40 -22.27 -11.73
C GLN A 480 7.14 -23.08 -11.39
N ASP A 481 6.30 -22.59 -10.51
CA ASP A 481 5.07 -23.25 -10.07
C ASP A 481 3.87 -22.29 -10.12
N SER A 482 3.10 -22.39 -11.19
CA SER A 482 1.89 -21.59 -11.41
C SER A 482 0.76 -21.88 -10.40
N ALA A 483 0.88 -22.92 -9.57
CA ALA A 483 -0.05 -23.20 -8.48
C ALA A 483 0.23 -22.35 -7.22
N LEU A 484 1.45 -21.83 -7.10
CA LEU A 484 1.79 -20.90 -6.01
C LEU A 484 1.17 -19.51 -6.27
N SER A 485 0.52 -18.98 -5.25
CA SER A 485 0.13 -17.56 -5.28
C SER A 485 1.34 -16.66 -5.00
N PRO A 486 1.31 -15.37 -5.42
CA PRO A 486 2.36 -14.41 -5.08
C PRO A 486 2.68 -14.35 -3.58
N ALA A 487 1.68 -14.48 -2.72
CA ALA A 487 1.86 -14.48 -1.27
C ALA A 487 2.59 -15.74 -0.75
N GLN A 488 2.36 -16.90 -1.35
CA GLN A 488 3.08 -18.12 -1.01
C GLN A 488 4.54 -18.05 -1.49
N SER A 489 4.77 -17.53 -2.70
CA SER A 489 6.12 -17.30 -3.22
C SER A 489 6.90 -16.30 -2.35
N LEU A 490 6.26 -15.21 -1.91
CA LEU A 490 6.85 -14.24 -0.99
C LEU A 490 7.18 -14.88 0.37
N LEU A 491 6.27 -15.65 0.96
CA LEU A 491 6.50 -16.36 2.23
C LEU A 491 7.73 -17.26 2.12
N MET A 492 7.87 -18.01 1.03
CA MET A 492 9.02 -18.88 0.80
C MET A 492 10.32 -18.07 0.63
N ALA A 493 10.27 -16.96 -0.12
CA ALA A 493 11.41 -16.05 -0.27
C ALA A 493 11.85 -15.45 1.06
N MET A 494 10.93 -14.99 1.91
CA MET A 494 11.22 -14.49 3.25
C MET A 494 11.92 -15.52 4.14
N ARG A 495 11.48 -16.79 4.07
CA ARG A 495 12.13 -17.90 4.80
C ARG A 495 13.57 -18.14 4.33
N GLU A 496 13.81 -18.02 3.03
CA GLU A 496 15.13 -18.19 2.45
C GLU A 496 16.08 -17.07 2.87
N ILE A 497 15.61 -15.82 2.82
CA ILE A 497 16.37 -14.65 3.27
C ILE A 497 16.80 -14.79 4.73
N ARG A 498 15.92 -15.22 5.63
CA ARG A 498 16.27 -15.40 7.05
C ARG A 498 17.32 -16.45 7.30
N LYS A 499 17.47 -17.44 6.41
CA LYS A 499 18.48 -18.50 6.50
C LYS A 499 19.83 -18.09 5.94
N ASP A 500 19.90 -16.98 5.21
CA ASP A 500 21.13 -16.53 4.57
C ASP A 500 22.10 -15.96 5.60
N ASN A 501 23.18 -16.72 5.87
CA ASN A 501 24.22 -16.34 6.83
C ASN A 501 25.33 -15.48 6.20
N GLY A 502 25.35 -15.34 4.86
CA GLY A 502 26.39 -14.63 4.13
C GLY A 502 26.41 -13.12 4.38
N HIS A 503 25.37 -12.60 5.01
CA HIS A 503 25.20 -11.18 5.30
C HIS A 503 25.23 -10.86 6.80
N ASP A 504 25.52 -11.86 7.66
CA ASP A 504 25.65 -11.64 9.09
C ASP A 504 27.01 -11.02 9.39
N THR A 505 26.98 -9.81 9.92
CA THR A 505 28.14 -9.05 10.43
C THR A 505 27.82 -8.58 11.85
N GLU A 506 28.79 -7.93 12.51
CA GLU A 506 28.56 -7.36 13.84
C GLU A 506 27.36 -6.41 13.91
N ASN A 507 27.01 -5.76 12.78
CA ASN A 507 25.99 -4.73 12.69
C ASN A 507 24.86 -5.03 11.71
N ASP A 508 24.84 -6.22 11.09
CA ASP A 508 23.88 -6.56 10.03
C ASP A 508 23.56 -8.06 10.00
N THR A 509 22.28 -8.37 9.92
CA THR A 509 21.78 -9.72 9.64
C THR A 509 20.47 -9.67 8.85
N TRP A 510 20.34 -10.54 7.85
CA TRP A 510 19.07 -10.69 7.14
C TRP A 510 18.04 -11.51 7.92
N ALA A 511 18.43 -12.11 9.06
CA ALA A 511 17.49 -12.74 9.99
C ALA A 511 16.60 -11.72 10.72
N HIS A 512 17.04 -10.46 10.83
CA HIS A 512 16.26 -9.41 11.50
C HIS A 512 15.03 -9.00 10.67
N PRO A 513 13.85 -8.78 11.30
CA PRO A 513 12.62 -8.40 10.58
C PRO A 513 12.72 -7.14 9.74
N ASN A 514 13.64 -6.22 10.05
CA ASN A 514 13.85 -5.02 9.22
C ASN A 514 14.26 -5.36 7.78
N ALA A 515 14.87 -6.54 7.55
CA ALA A 515 15.31 -6.97 6.24
C ALA A 515 14.19 -7.64 5.44
N TRP A 516 13.57 -8.68 5.99
CA TRP A 516 12.65 -9.55 5.24
C TRP A 516 11.17 -9.16 5.35
N ALA A 517 10.78 -8.51 6.43
CA ALA A 517 9.38 -8.30 6.75
C ALA A 517 8.69 -7.07 6.12
N PRO A 518 9.38 -6.06 5.54
CA PRO A 518 8.68 -4.92 4.96
C PRO A 518 7.78 -5.28 3.81
N PHE A 519 8.07 -6.36 3.09
CA PHE A 519 7.31 -6.76 1.91
C PHE A 519 5.99 -7.44 2.27
N VAL A 520 4.93 -6.99 1.63
CA VAL A 520 3.60 -7.57 1.76
C VAL A 520 2.92 -7.66 0.40
N ILE A 521 2.04 -8.65 0.26
CA ILE A 521 1.12 -8.73 -0.88
C ILE A 521 -0.17 -8.02 -0.51
N VAL A 522 -0.62 -7.13 -1.39
CA VAL A 522 -1.91 -6.44 -1.30
C VAL A 522 -2.77 -6.83 -2.49
N GLY A 523 -4.04 -7.18 -2.27
CA GLY A 523 -4.97 -7.49 -3.36
C GLY A 523 -5.57 -8.89 -3.30
N ASP A 524 -5.51 -9.64 -4.42
CA ASP A 524 -5.96 -11.04 -4.53
C ASP A 524 -4.78 -11.98 -4.81
N ARG A 525 -5.03 -13.27 -4.88
CA ARG A 525 -4.02 -14.30 -5.16
C ARG A 525 -3.94 -14.67 -6.64
#